data_f2643e3f6ea7c235dce7eb45ec3aee67
#
_entry.id   f2643e3f6ea7c235dce7eb45ec3aee67
#
_cell.length_a   1.000
_cell.length_b   1.000
_cell.length_c   1.000
_cell.angle_alpha   90.00
_cell.angle_beta   90.00
_cell.angle_gamma   90.00
#
_symmetry.space_group_name_H-M   'P 1'
#
loop_
_entity.id
_entity.type
_entity.pdbx_description
1 polymer ?
#
loop_
_entity_poly.entity_id
_entity_poly.type
_entity_poly.pdbx_seq_one_letter_code
_entity_poly.pdbx_strand_id
1 'polypeptide(L)'
;LSGARTVKLTHPDRLLWPDAGLTKRDLYDYFGAVAGTMLPHVRDRPVSLQRFRGAVEDGGFFQKEIPKGAPGWIARVSVPKRDGTVHHLLANDRETLQWLGQQGCVTPHVFTSRADRLDRPDRLVIDLDPSEDDFTAVRTAALACGDALRDRGLEPFAMVTGSRGIHVVVPLKRTRDVEDVLAWSRAFAAELAEQHPDTLTTEFRKAKRDDRLYLDVARNGPAQTVVPPYAPRPRPGAPVATPLRWEELEDTALRPDGWTLTTILDRLDQLGGDPWSEIGNAARALPRG
;
A
#
# COMPACT_ATOMS: atom_id res chain seq x y z
N LEU A 1 0.60 -33.89 -1.10
CA LEU A 1 -0.79 -33.41 -0.94
C LEU A 1 -0.83 -32.59 0.34
N SER A 2 -0.72 -31.25 0.25
CA SER A 2 -0.92 -30.33 1.37
C SER A 2 -2.42 -30.40 1.74
N GLY A 3 -2.75 -30.93 2.92
CA GLY A 3 -4.11 -30.87 3.45
C GLY A 3 -4.59 -29.41 3.47
N ALA A 4 -5.88 -29.20 3.18
CA ALA A 4 -6.50 -27.88 3.19
C ALA A 4 -6.26 -27.21 4.56
N ARG A 5 -5.55 -26.07 4.57
CA ARG A 5 -5.31 -25.29 5.78
C ARG A 5 -6.59 -24.55 6.12
N THR A 6 -7.11 -24.72 7.32
CA THR A 6 -8.31 -24.03 7.78
C THR A 6 -7.92 -23.03 8.87
N VAL A 7 -8.29 -21.78 8.66
CA VAL A 7 -8.13 -20.70 9.65
C VAL A 7 -9.42 -20.57 10.44
N LYS A 8 -9.39 -20.96 11.73
CA LYS A 8 -10.56 -20.83 12.61
C LYS A 8 -10.84 -19.36 12.90
N LEU A 9 -12.00 -18.88 12.49
CA LEU A 9 -12.48 -17.54 12.80
C LEU A 9 -13.10 -17.52 14.21
N THR A 10 -12.67 -16.57 15.04
CA THR A 10 -13.22 -16.32 16.39
C THR A 10 -13.83 -14.93 16.47
N HIS A 11 -14.90 -14.77 17.26
CA HIS A 11 -15.63 -13.52 17.39
C HIS A 11 -16.04 -12.93 16.02
N PRO A 12 -16.71 -13.72 15.15
CA PRO A 12 -17.03 -13.30 13.77
C PRO A 12 -17.86 -12.04 13.73
N ASP A 13 -18.78 -11.88 14.66
CA ASP A 13 -19.77 -10.78 14.68
C ASP A 13 -19.24 -9.50 15.34
N ARG A 14 -17.93 -9.47 15.71
CA ARG A 14 -17.31 -8.24 16.21
C ARG A 14 -17.35 -7.16 15.13
N LEU A 15 -18.01 -6.05 15.42
CA LEU A 15 -18.02 -4.89 14.54
C LEU A 15 -16.62 -4.29 14.46
N LEU A 16 -16.13 -4.12 13.23
CA LEU A 16 -14.88 -3.40 12.93
C LEU A 16 -15.19 -2.00 12.39
N TRP A 17 -16.22 -1.88 11.56
CA TRP A 17 -16.72 -0.61 11.05
C TRP A 17 -18.21 -0.46 11.41
N PRO A 18 -18.53 0.09 12.59
CA PRO A 18 -19.90 0.22 13.05
C PRO A 18 -20.78 1.07 12.12
N ASP A 19 -20.21 2.10 11.51
CA ASP A 19 -20.86 2.98 10.55
C ASP A 19 -21.36 2.26 9.28
N ALA A 20 -20.64 1.22 8.87
CA ALA A 20 -20.98 0.39 7.71
C ALA A 20 -21.60 -0.97 8.10
N GLY A 21 -21.75 -1.26 9.38
CA GLY A 21 -22.24 -2.55 9.88
C GLY A 21 -21.29 -3.73 9.58
N LEU A 22 -20.03 -3.47 9.24
CA LEU A 22 -19.08 -4.49 8.83
C LEU A 22 -18.35 -5.09 10.03
N THR A 23 -18.24 -6.41 9.99
CA THR A 23 -17.73 -7.25 11.07
C THR A 23 -16.35 -7.81 10.77
N LYS A 24 -15.81 -8.52 11.73
CA LYS A 24 -14.57 -9.28 11.55
C LYS A 24 -14.74 -10.42 10.55
N ARG A 25 -15.96 -10.98 10.41
CA ARG A 25 -16.29 -11.97 9.38
C ARG A 25 -16.14 -11.37 8.00
N ASP A 26 -16.69 -10.17 7.78
CA ASP A 26 -16.64 -9.50 6.50
C ASP A 26 -15.18 -9.24 6.08
N LEU A 27 -14.33 -8.82 7.01
CA LEU A 27 -12.89 -8.66 6.75
C LEU A 27 -12.20 -10.00 6.41
N TYR A 28 -12.53 -11.07 7.13
CA TYR A 28 -11.98 -12.41 6.90
C TYR A 28 -12.40 -12.96 5.53
N ASP A 29 -13.68 -12.83 5.19
CA ASP A 29 -14.25 -13.30 3.93
C ASP A 29 -13.71 -12.49 2.75
N TYR A 30 -13.58 -11.16 2.93
CA TYR A 30 -12.94 -10.26 1.98
C TYR A 30 -11.52 -10.71 1.62
N PHE A 31 -10.67 -10.95 2.62
CA PHE A 31 -9.30 -11.40 2.36
C PHE A 31 -9.26 -12.75 1.63
N GLY A 32 -10.23 -13.62 1.88
CA GLY A 32 -10.38 -14.85 1.14
C GLY A 32 -10.78 -14.62 -0.33
N ALA A 33 -11.70 -13.69 -0.57
CA ALA A 33 -12.22 -13.40 -1.90
C ALA A 33 -11.20 -12.65 -2.77
N VAL A 34 -10.51 -11.64 -2.21
CA VAL A 34 -9.54 -10.80 -2.94
C VAL A 34 -8.17 -11.45 -3.08
N ALA A 35 -7.94 -12.63 -2.47
CA ALA A 35 -6.61 -13.24 -2.37
C ALA A 35 -5.92 -13.41 -3.72
N GLY A 36 -6.64 -13.88 -4.75
CA GLY A 36 -6.07 -14.08 -6.09
C GLY A 36 -5.48 -12.80 -6.67
N THR A 37 -6.15 -11.68 -6.44
CA THR A 37 -5.76 -10.35 -6.94
C THR A 37 -4.72 -9.68 -6.05
N MET A 38 -4.84 -9.80 -4.72
CA MET A 38 -3.96 -9.13 -3.77
C MET A 38 -2.58 -9.80 -3.65
N LEU A 39 -2.52 -11.14 -3.69
CA LEU A 39 -1.28 -11.90 -3.46
C LEU A 39 -0.10 -11.50 -4.35
N PRO A 40 -0.25 -11.24 -5.66
CA PRO A 40 0.86 -10.76 -6.49
C PRO A 40 1.56 -9.51 -5.96
N HIS A 41 0.82 -8.66 -5.23
CA HIS A 41 1.32 -7.39 -4.70
C HIS A 41 1.97 -7.50 -3.33
N VAL A 42 1.64 -8.52 -2.53
CA VAL A 42 2.10 -8.67 -1.14
C VAL A 42 3.03 -9.86 -0.92
N ARG A 43 3.05 -10.83 -1.86
CA ARG A 43 3.86 -12.05 -1.74
C ARG A 43 5.33 -11.74 -1.55
N ASP A 44 5.94 -12.47 -0.62
CA ASP A 44 7.36 -12.38 -0.25
C ASP A 44 7.78 -11.00 0.28
N ARG A 45 6.82 -10.18 0.74
CA ARG A 45 7.14 -8.90 1.38
C ARG A 45 6.94 -9.00 2.89
N PRO A 46 7.89 -8.49 3.70
CA PRO A 46 7.69 -8.38 5.13
C PRO A 46 6.46 -7.52 5.43
N VAL A 47 5.57 -8.04 6.29
CA VAL A 47 4.31 -7.37 6.64
C VAL A 47 4.40 -6.74 8.02
N SER A 48 3.98 -5.48 8.14
CA SER A 48 3.62 -4.82 9.40
C SER A 48 2.10 -4.77 9.51
N LEU A 49 1.56 -5.26 10.62
CA LEU A 49 0.13 -5.39 10.82
C LEU A 49 -0.41 -4.13 11.49
N GLN A 50 -1.39 -3.47 10.88
CA GLN A 50 -2.21 -2.48 11.57
C GLN A 50 -3.45 -3.19 12.11
N ARG A 51 -3.47 -3.42 13.43
CA ARG A 51 -4.43 -4.28 14.11
C ARG A 51 -5.41 -3.49 14.98
N PHE A 52 -6.63 -4.02 15.07
CA PHE A 52 -7.70 -3.45 15.88
C PHE A 52 -8.27 -4.52 16.79
N ARG A 53 -8.48 -4.17 18.08
CA ARG A 53 -9.07 -5.07 19.08
C ARG A 53 -10.58 -4.93 19.14
N GLY A 54 -11.11 -3.75 18.81
CA GLY A 54 -12.49 -3.34 18.73
C GLY A 54 -12.79 -2.70 17.38
N ALA A 55 -13.65 -1.71 17.35
CA ALA A 55 -13.95 -0.91 16.18
C ALA A 55 -12.71 -0.11 15.71
N VAL A 56 -12.67 0.24 14.44
CA VAL A 56 -11.55 1.01 13.87
C VAL A 56 -11.46 2.42 14.47
N GLU A 57 -12.58 2.98 14.90
CA GLU A 57 -12.67 4.27 15.58
C GLU A 57 -12.07 4.28 16.99
N ASP A 58 -12.03 3.13 17.65
CA ASP A 58 -11.39 2.98 18.97
C ASP A 58 -9.85 3.08 18.92
N GLY A 59 -9.30 3.16 17.71
CA GLY A 59 -7.88 3.20 17.46
C GLY A 59 -7.24 1.81 17.34
N GLY A 60 -6.16 1.76 16.58
CA GLY A 60 -5.39 0.56 16.32
C GLY A 60 -3.93 0.70 16.71
N PHE A 61 -3.18 -0.37 16.56
CA PHE A 61 -1.74 -0.40 16.82
C PHE A 61 -0.99 -1.12 15.71
N PHE A 62 0.26 -0.72 15.50
CA PHE A 62 1.16 -1.41 14.58
C PHE A 62 1.93 -2.52 15.29
N GLN A 63 1.98 -3.68 14.63
CA GLN A 63 2.77 -4.82 15.09
C GLN A 63 3.65 -5.31 13.94
N LYS A 64 4.98 -5.20 14.13
CA LYS A 64 5.99 -5.69 13.16
C LYS A 64 6.37 -7.14 13.43
N GLU A 65 6.58 -7.49 14.71
CA GLU A 65 6.90 -8.86 15.11
C GLU A 65 5.69 -9.78 14.87
N ILE A 66 5.91 -10.93 14.24
CA ILE A 66 4.86 -11.93 14.05
C ILE A 66 4.23 -12.29 15.40
N PRO A 67 2.89 -12.32 15.52
CA PRO A 67 2.22 -12.64 16.78
C PRO A 67 2.67 -13.99 17.36
N LYS A 68 2.86 -14.04 18.69
CA LYS A 68 3.07 -15.30 19.41
C LYS A 68 1.88 -16.22 19.14
N GLY A 69 2.14 -17.48 18.82
CA GLY A 69 1.09 -18.46 18.48
C GLY A 69 0.63 -18.39 17.01
N ALA A 70 1.31 -17.62 16.15
CA ALA A 70 1.09 -17.71 14.72
C ALA A 70 1.36 -19.13 14.23
N PRO A 71 0.49 -19.69 13.36
CA PRO A 71 0.67 -21.03 12.80
C PRO A 71 2.06 -21.23 12.19
N GLY A 72 2.65 -22.40 12.40
CA GLY A 72 4.00 -22.72 11.90
C GLY A 72 4.12 -22.72 10.38
N TRP A 73 3.00 -22.83 9.67
CA TRP A 73 2.95 -22.81 8.21
C TRP A 73 3.00 -21.38 7.62
N ILE A 74 2.79 -20.33 8.44
CA ILE A 74 2.95 -18.95 7.96
C ILE A 74 4.43 -18.67 7.73
N ALA A 75 4.78 -18.34 6.50
CA ALA A 75 6.14 -17.96 6.13
C ALA A 75 6.57 -16.69 6.89
N ARG A 76 7.85 -16.61 7.22
CA ARG A 76 8.43 -15.48 7.97
C ARG A 76 9.83 -15.15 7.50
N VAL A 77 10.23 -13.92 7.72
CA VAL A 77 11.57 -13.42 7.43
C VAL A 77 12.12 -12.62 8.61
N SER A 78 13.41 -12.76 8.85
CA SER A 78 14.15 -11.99 9.86
C SER A 78 14.67 -10.70 9.25
N VAL A 79 14.25 -9.56 9.79
CA VAL A 79 14.68 -8.22 9.37
C VAL A 79 15.58 -7.64 10.45
N PRO A 80 16.85 -7.31 10.16
CA PRO A 80 17.74 -6.66 11.10
C PRO A 80 17.18 -5.30 11.56
N LYS A 81 17.42 -4.94 12.82
CA LYS A 81 17.22 -3.61 13.38
C LYS A 81 18.45 -3.24 14.22
N ARG A 82 18.53 -1.97 14.66
CA ARG A 82 19.67 -1.46 15.43
C ARG A 82 20.08 -2.38 16.58
N ASP A 83 19.10 -2.90 17.33
CA ASP A 83 19.33 -3.71 18.53
C ASP A 83 18.67 -5.10 18.40
N GLY A 84 19.06 -5.89 17.37
CA GLY A 84 18.57 -7.26 17.18
C GLY A 84 17.81 -7.47 15.87
N THR A 85 16.76 -8.29 15.93
CA THR A 85 16.00 -8.74 14.75
C THR A 85 14.52 -8.66 15.02
N VAL A 86 13.73 -8.36 13.98
CA VAL A 86 12.27 -8.47 13.98
C VAL A 86 11.87 -9.58 13.02
N HIS A 87 11.01 -10.49 13.46
CA HIS A 87 10.47 -11.53 12.60
C HIS A 87 9.14 -11.09 12.01
N HIS A 88 9.17 -10.69 10.74
CA HIS A 88 7.95 -10.35 10.00
C HIS A 88 7.31 -11.59 9.39
N LEU A 89 5.98 -11.62 9.31
CA LEU A 89 5.30 -12.62 8.49
C LEU A 89 5.35 -12.22 7.01
N LEU A 90 5.19 -13.22 6.14
CA LEU A 90 5.01 -13.07 4.71
C LEU A 90 3.60 -13.60 4.35
N ALA A 91 2.80 -12.76 3.69
CA ALA A 91 1.45 -13.14 3.25
C ALA A 91 1.53 -13.78 1.86
N ASN A 92 1.86 -15.08 1.81
CA ASN A 92 2.16 -15.81 0.58
C ASN A 92 1.02 -16.69 0.06
N ASP A 93 -0.03 -16.84 0.83
CA ASP A 93 -1.20 -17.64 0.47
C ASP A 93 -2.50 -17.04 1.03
N ARG A 94 -3.63 -17.54 0.51
CA ARG A 94 -4.98 -17.10 0.87
C ARG A 94 -5.24 -17.27 2.36
N GLU A 95 -4.80 -18.37 2.93
CA GLU A 95 -5.02 -18.71 4.33
C GLU A 95 -4.26 -17.73 5.25
N THR A 96 -3.09 -17.26 4.85
CA THR A 96 -2.37 -16.21 5.59
C THR A 96 -3.11 -14.88 5.55
N LEU A 97 -3.68 -14.47 4.39
CA LEU A 97 -4.51 -13.27 4.32
C LEU A 97 -5.76 -13.39 5.21
N GLN A 98 -6.45 -14.54 5.18
CA GLN A 98 -7.58 -14.80 6.07
C GLN A 98 -7.15 -14.80 7.54
N TRP A 99 -5.97 -15.31 7.84
CA TRP A 99 -5.41 -15.27 9.19
C TRP A 99 -5.12 -13.84 9.65
N LEU A 100 -4.70 -12.94 8.76
CA LEU A 100 -4.60 -11.51 9.08
C LEU A 100 -5.95 -10.94 9.50
N GLY A 101 -7.03 -11.22 8.77
CA GLY A 101 -8.40 -10.85 9.16
C GLY A 101 -8.80 -11.43 10.51
N GLN A 102 -8.48 -12.72 10.76
CA GLN A 102 -8.67 -13.36 12.06
C GLN A 102 -7.92 -12.64 13.20
N GLN A 103 -6.74 -12.07 12.93
CA GLN A 103 -5.97 -11.30 13.89
C GLN A 103 -6.47 -9.86 14.08
N GLY A 104 -7.53 -9.44 13.37
CA GLY A 104 -8.00 -8.06 13.34
C GLY A 104 -7.00 -7.12 12.67
N CYS A 105 -6.18 -7.63 11.76
CA CYS A 105 -5.32 -6.81 10.91
C CYS A 105 -6.18 -6.25 9.78
N VAL A 106 -6.58 -5.00 9.91
CA VAL A 106 -7.35 -4.30 8.88
C VAL A 106 -6.44 -3.99 7.70
N THR A 107 -5.31 -3.34 7.95
CA THR A 107 -4.38 -2.95 6.89
C THR A 107 -3.05 -3.67 7.09
N PRO A 108 -2.69 -4.65 6.24
CA PRO A 108 -1.32 -5.13 6.15
C PRO A 108 -0.48 -4.09 5.40
N HIS A 109 0.59 -3.60 6.03
CA HIS A 109 1.55 -2.71 5.39
C HIS A 109 2.77 -3.53 4.95
N VAL A 110 3.25 -3.34 3.73
CA VAL A 110 4.33 -4.15 3.16
C VAL A 110 5.57 -3.34 2.84
N PHE A 111 6.74 -4.00 2.83
CA PHE A 111 7.98 -3.41 2.32
C PHE A 111 7.92 -3.20 0.81
N THR A 112 8.68 -2.23 0.32
CA THR A 112 8.93 -2.04 -1.12
C THR A 112 9.90 -3.09 -1.68
N SER A 113 10.57 -3.84 -0.80
CA SER A 113 11.48 -4.97 -1.13
C SER A 113 10.82 -6.31 -0.85
N ARG A 114 11.38 -7.39 -1.43
CA ARG A 114 11.02 -8.78 -1.11
C ARG A 114 12.02 -9.41 -0.14
N ALA A 115 11.58 -10.45 0.54
CA ALA A 115 12.30 -11.13 1.62
C ALA A 115 13.64 -11.77 1.19
N ASP A 116 13.78 -12.13 -0.08
CA ASP A 116 15.01 -12.69 -0.65
C ASP A 116 16.15 -11.66 -0.78
N ARG A 117 15.79 -10.37 -0.94
CA ARG A 117 16.75 -9.25 -1.05
C ARG A 117 16.12 -7.98 -0.47
N LEU A 118 16.18 -7.86 0.85
CA LEU A 118 15.56 -6.75 1.60
C LEU A 118 16.20 -5.38 1.27
N ASP A 119 17.46 -5.40 0.86
CA ASP A 119 18.25 -4.24 0.45
C ASP A 119 17.95 -3.77 -0.99
N ARG A 120 17.19 -4.53 -1.78
CA ARG A 120 16.96 -4.26 -3.21
C ARG A 120 15.46 -4.11 -3.50
N PRO A 121 14.92 -2.90 -3.40
CA PRO A 121 13.51 -2.64 -3.72
C PRO A 121 13.17 -3.01 -5.16
N ASP A 122 11.99 -3.59 -5.36
CA ASP A 122 11.36 -3.80 -6.67
C ASP A 122 10.24 -2.79 -6.95
N ARG A 123 10.04 -1.84 -6.02
CA ARG A 123 9.09 -0.72 -6.16
C ARG A 123 9.67 0.55 -5.56
N LEU A 124 9.40 1.67 -6.24
CA LEU A 124 9.53 3.01 -5.70
C LEU A 124 8.11 3.56 -5.54
N VAL A 125 7.85 4.27 -4.44
CA VAL A 125 6.54 4.84 -4.14
C VAL A 125 6.68 6.32 -3.86
N ILE A 126 5.85 7.13 -4.51
CA ILE A 126 5.65 8.55 -4.19
C ILE A 126 4.25 8.66 -3.62
N ASP A 127 4.15 8.99 -2.35
CA ASP A 127 2.89 9.19 -1.64
C ASP A 127 2.51 10.67 -1.73
N LEU A 128 1.43 10.93 -2.45
CA LEU A 128 0.89 12.28 -2.68
C LEU A 128 -0.10 12.58 -1.55
N ASP A 129 0.37 13.29 -0.52
CA ASP A 129 -0.41 13.60 0.69
C ASP A 129 -0.89 15.06 0.68
N PRO A 130 -2.20 15.31 0.49
CA PRO A 130 -2.74 16.64 0.43
C PRO A 130 -2.69 17.33 1.80
N SER A 131 -2.42 18.62 1.81
CA SER A 131 -2.50 19.44 3.02
C SER A 131 -3.94 19.73 3.42
N GLU A 132 -4.83 19.87 2.43
CA GLU A 132 -6.27 20.06 2.55
C GLU A 132 -7.06 18.95 1.83
N ASP A 133 -8.39 18.96 1.93
CA ASP A 133 -9.24 17.96 1.27
C ASP A 133 -9.52 18.33 -0.20
N ASP A 134 -8.47 18.69 -0.95
CA ASP A 134 -8.52 18.95 -2.40
C ASP A 134 -7.96 17.75 -3.19
N PHE A 135 -8.85 16.86 -3.57
CA PHE A 135 -8.47 15.69 -4.36
C PHE A 135 -8.16 16.02 -5.83
N THR A 136 -8.61 17.19 -6.35
CA THR A 136 -8.25 17.66 -7.68
C THR A 136 -6.77 17.98 -7.75
N ALA A 137 -6.23 18.66 -6.75
CA ALA A 137 -4.79 18.91 -6.64
C ALA A 137 -3.99 17.60 -6.59
N VAL A 138 -4.48 16.58 -5.87
CA VAL A 138 -3.81 15.27 -5.79
C VAL A 138 -3.76 14.58 -7.16
N ARG A 139 -4.86 14.60 -7.92
CA ARG A 139 -4.91 14.02 -9.28
C ARG A 139 -3.97 14.76 -10.24
N THR A 140 -3.97 16.09 -10.22
CA THR A 140 -3.08 16.93 -11.02
C THR A 140 -1.61 16.63 -10.70
N ALA A 141 -1.27 16.53 -9.42
CA ALA A 141 0.08 16.15 -8.98
C ALA A 141 0.48 14.75 -9.44
N ALA A 142 -0.46 13.78 -9.41
CA ALA A 142 -0.21 12.42 -9.90
C ALA A 142 0.08 12.39 -11.40
N LEU A 143 -0.66 13.15 -12.20
CA LEU A 143 -0.41 13.28 -13.65
C LEU A 143 0.97 13.91 -13.91
N ALA A 144 1.29 15.05 -13.29
CA ALA A 144 2.60 15.70 -13.43
C ALA A 144 3.76 14.77 -12.99
N CYS A 145 3.57 14.05 -11.87
CA CYS A 145 4.53 13.06 -11.40
C CYS A 145 4.73 11.93 -12.42
N GLY A 146 3.65 11.45 -13.02
CA GLY A 146 3.69 10.39 -14.04
C GLY A 146 4.43 10.82 -15.29
N ASP A 147 4.19 12.03 -15.80
CA ASP A 147 4.85 12.55 -16.98
C ASP A 147 6.36 12.71 -16.73
N ALA A 148 6.73 13.31 -15.60
CA ALA A 148 8.13 13.45 -15.21
C ALA A 148 8.86 12.10 -15.02
N LEU A 149 8.16 11.04 -14.61
CA LEU A 149 8.71 9.69 -14.52
C LEU A 149 8.87 9.04 -15.90
N ARG A 150 7.90 9.21 -16.82
CA ARG A 150 7.97 8.70 -18.19
C ARG A 150 9.09 9.35 -18.98
N ASP A 151 9.32 10.65 -18.81
CA ASP A 151 10.46 11.39 -19.41
C ASP A 151 11.80 10.79 -19.01
N ARG A 152 11.85 10.10 -17.87
CA ARG A 152 13.02 9.36 -17.37
C ARG A 152 13.04 7.88 -17.75
N GLY A 153 12.12 7.46 -18.63
CA GLY A 153 12.02 6.08 -19.11
C GLY A 153 11.47 5.09 -18.08
N LEU A 154 10.78 5.58 -17.06
CA LEU A 154 10.11 4.79 -16.03
C LEU A 154 8.61 4.68 -16.33
N GLU A 155 7.98 3.59 -15.90
CA GLU A 155 6.55 3.37 -16.09
C GLU A 155 5.82 3.54 -14.75
N PRO A 156 5.07 4.62 -14.55
CA PRO A 156 4.30 4.87 -13.34
C PRO A 156 2.95 4.15 -13.36
N PHE A 157 2.54 3.71 -12.18
CA PHE A 157 1.23 3.17 -11.86
C PHE A 157 0.60 3.99 -10.75
N ALA A 158 -0.71 4.24 -10.81
CA ALA A 158 -1.40 5.02 -9.80
C ALA A 158 -2.41 4.18 -9.01
N MET A 159 -2.52 4.40 -7.71
CA MET A 159 -3.61 3.89 -6.90
C MET A 159 -4.13 4.94 -5.92
N VAL A 160 -5.45 4.99 -5.71
CA VAL A 160 -6.02 5.72 -4.57
C VAL A 160 -5.71 4.96 -3.28
N THR A 161 -5.38 5.70 -2.21
CA THR A 161 -4.93 5.08 -0.96
C THR A 161 -6.05 4.54 -0.09
N GLY A 162 -7.32 4.75 -0.47
CA GLY A 162 -8.48 4.48 0.39
C GLY A 162 -8.51 5.43 1.60
N SER A 163 -7.87 6.59 1.50
CA SER A 163 -7.83 7.62 2.54
C SER A 163 -7.98 9.00 1.93
N ARG A 164 -6.89 9.74 1.65
CA ARG A 164 -6.96 11.10 1.09
C ARG A 164 -6.10 11.29 -0.15
N GLY A 165 -5.13 10.43 -0.37
CA GLY A 165 -4.08 10.63 -1.36
C GLY A 165 -4.04 9.57 -2.45
N ILE A 166 -3.03 9.70 -3.29
CA ILE A 166 -2.66 8.77 -4.36
C ILE A 166 -1.23 8.32 -4.12
N HIS A 167 -0.97 7.01 -4.27
CA HIS A 167 0.38 6.51 -4.48
C HIS A 167 0.67 6.45 -5.98
N VAL A 168 1.76 7.07 -6.41
CA VAL A 168 2.39 6.78 -7.69
C VAL A 168 3.49 5.75 -7.45
N VAL A 169 3.37 4.59 -8.09
CA VAL A 169 4.25 3.43 -7.87
C VAL A 169 5.00 3.13 -9.16
N VAL A 170 6.32 2.99 -9.04
CA VAL A 170 7.18 2.62 -10.16
C VAL A 170 7.77 1.24 -9.91
N PRO A 171 7.53 0.25 -10.77
CA PRO A 171 8.19 -1.06 -10.69
C PRO A 171 9.65 -0.94 -11.11
N LEU A 172 10.54 -1.51 -10.31
CA LEU A 172 11.98 -1.43 -10.52
C LEU A 172 12.62 -2.78 -10.77
N LYS A 173 13.58 -2.82 -11.70
CA LYS A 173 14.61 -3.86 -11.67
C LYS A 173 15.46 -3.67 -10.43
N ARG A 174 15.73 -4.74 -9.72
CA ARG A 174 16.41 -4.76 -8.40
C ARG A 174 17.92 -4.56 -8.53
N THR A 175 18.35 -3.48 -9.21
CA THR A 175 19.75 -3.17 -9.54
C THR A 175 20.36 -2.14 -8.59
N ARG A 176 19.54 -1.41 -7.83
CA ARG A 176 19.96 -0.39 -6.86
C ARG A 176 19.60 -0.83 -5.44
N ASP A 177 20.36 -0.38 -4.45
CA ASP A 177 20.01 -0.58 -3.05
C ASP A 177 18.96 0.43 -2.58
N VAL A 178 18.47 0.21 -1.38
CA VAL A 178 17.36 1.00 -0.80
C VAL A 178 17.78 2.45 -0.54
N GLU A 179 19.04 2.69 -0.19
CA GLU A 179 19.59 4.03 0.01
C GLU A 179 19.68 4.79 -1.30
N ASP A 180 20.15 4.15 -2.38
CA ASP A 180 20.18 4.71 -3.73
C ASP A 180 18.77 5.06 -4.22
N VAL A 181 17.79 4.16 -4.00
CA VAL A 181 16.40 4.41 -4.39
C VAL A 181 15.81 5.59 -3.62
N LEU A 182 16.07 5.67 -2.31
CA LEU A 182 15.64 6.80 -1.49
C LEU A 182 16.29 8.12 -1.93
N ALA A 183 17.60 8.11 -2.18
CA ALA A 183 18.34 9.30 -2.64
C ALA A 183 17.80 9.81 -3.97
N TRP A 184 17.60 8.91 -4.94
CA TRP A 184 17.00 9.23 -6.23
C TRP A 184 15.59 9.79 -6.07
N SER A 185 14.75 9.17 -5.24
CA SER A 185 13.37 9.63 -4.99
C SER A 185 13.34 11.04 -4.40
N ARG A 186 14.28 11.36 -3.50
CA ARG A 186 14.40 12.71 -2.92
C ARG A 186 14.81 13.74 -3.95
N ALA A 187 15.80 13.42 -4.80
CA ALA A 187 16.22 14.31 -5.88
C ALA A 187 15.07 14.55 -6.88
N PHE A 188 14.38 13.48 -7.29
CA PHE A 188 13.20 13.57 -8.16
C PHE A 188 12.10 14.45 -7.56
N ALA A 189 11.73 14.22 -6.29
CA ALA A 189 10.69 15.01 -5.63
C ALA A 189 11.07 16.47 -5.45
N ALA A 190 12.35 16.78 -5.17
CA ALA A 190 12.85 18.15 -5.08
C ALA A 190 12.75 18.86 -6.43
N GLU A 191 13.22 18.22 -7.50
CA GLU A 191 13.14 18.77 -8.86
C GLU A 191 11.69 19.00 -9.30
N LEU A 192 10.79 18.05 -9.04
CA LEU A 192 9.37 18.22 -9.38
C LEU A 192 8.72 19.36 -8.57
N ALA A 193 9.08 19.52 -7.30
CA ALA A 193 8.60 20.64 -6.48
C ALA A 193 9.15 21.99 -6.95
N GLU A 194 10.39 22.06 -7.47
CA GLU A 194 10.97 23.25 -8.08
C GLU A 194 10.26 23.64 -9.39
N GLN A 195 9.81 22.65 -10.17
CA GLN A 195 9.02 22.88 -11.39
C GLN A 195 7.59 23.35 -11.10
N HIS A 196 7.06 23.02 -9.92
CA HIS A 196 5.69 23.34 -9.48
C HIS A 196 5.69 24.03 -8.10
N PRO A 197 6.39 25.18 -7.92
CA PRO A 197 6.67 25.76 -6.60
C PRO A 197 5.42 26.23 -5.84
N ASP A 198 4.34 26.56 -6.56
CA ASP A 198 3.09 27.04 -5.97
C ASP A 198 2.17 25.91 -5.48
N THR A 199 2.38 24.66 -5.96
CA THR A 199 1.45 23.56 -5.71
C THR A 199 2.07 22.35 -5.02
N LEU A 200 3.38 22.13 -5.20
CA LEU A 200 4.09 20.96 -4.67
C LEU A 200 5.18 21.37 -3.67
N THR A 201 5.45 20.49 -2.72
CA THR A 201 6.51 20.70 -1.73
C THR A 201 7.10 19.39 -1.22
N THR A 202 8.36 19.43 -0.83
CA THR A 202 9.03 18.36 -0.07
C THR A 202 9.13 18.68 1.43
N GLU A 203 8.48 19.76 1.91
CA GLU A 203 8.51 20.13 3.32
C GLU A 203 7.69 19.15 4.17
N PHE A 204 8.38 18.49 5.09
CA PHE A 204 7.77 17.49 5.97
C PHE A 204 6.76 18.09 6.96
N ARG A 205 7.05 19.29 7.50
CA ARG A 205 6.22 19.93 8.52
C ARG A 205 4.98 20.56 7.89
N LYS A 206 3.78 20.02 8.19
CA LYS A 206 2.52 20.51 7.62
C LYS A 206 2.35 22.04 7.74
N ALA A 207 2.69 22.63 8.88
CA ALA A 207 2.59 24.07 9.12
C ALA A 207 3.49 24.95 8.21
N LYS A 208 4.38 24.36 7.43
CA LYS A 208 5.28 25.07 6.48
C LYS A 208 4.98 24.73 5.02
N ARG A 209 3.92 24.02 4.76
CA ARG A 209 3.57 23.58 3.39
C ARG A 209 2.83 24.67 2.62
N ASP A 210 2.22 25.66 3.30
CA ASP A 210 1.43 26.74 2.69
C ASP A 210 0.40 26.18 1.72
N ASP A 211 -0.39 25.16 2.19
CA ASP A 211 -1.41 24.41 1.45
C ASP A 211 -0.91 23.56 0.27
N ARG A 212 0.40 23.61 -0.02
CA ARG A 212 1.01 22.79 -1.06
C ARG A 212 0.94 21.30 -0.72
N LEU A 213 0.79 20.49 -1.77
CA LEU A 213 0.78 19.04 -1.66
C LEU A 213 2.19 18.51 -1.35
N TYR A 214 2.27 17.63 -0.38
CA TYR A 214 3.54 17.02 0.04
C TYR A 214 3.85 15.77 -0.77
N LEU A 215 5.04 15.75 -1.37
CA LEU A 215 5.62 14.59 -2.06
C LEU A 215 6.36 13.72 -1.03
N ASP A 216 5.66 12.77 -0.38
CA ASP A 216 6.30 11.86 0.58
C ASP A 216 7.01 10.71 -0.13
N VAL A 217 8.33 10.76 -0.15
CA VAL A 217 9.20 9.71 -0.68
C VAL A 217 9.93 8.93 0.43
N ALA A 218 9.71 9.28 1.71
CA ALA A 218 10.38 8.63 2.84
C ALA A 218 10.03 7.14 2.96
N ARG A 219 8.91 6.72 2.35
CA ARG A 219 8.49 5.31 2.28
C ARG A 219 9.45 4.42 1.51
N ASN A 220 10.37 4.99 0.73
CA ASN A 220 11.42 4.24 0.02
C ASN A 220 12.66 3.96 0.88
N GLY A 221 12.67 4.40 2.13
CA GLY A 221 13.78 4.16 3.06
C GLY A 221 13.83 2.73 3.63
N PRO A 222 14.95 2.37 4.29
CA PRO A 222 15.11 1.06 4.91
C PRO A 222 14.00 0.73 5.91
N ALA A 223 13.46 -0.48 5.83
CA ALA A 223 12.41 -1.00 6.72
C ALA A 223 11.15 -0.12 6.82
N GLN A 224 10.93 0.76 5.84
CA GLN A 224 9.66 1.47 5.68
C GLN A 224 8.61 0.58 5.03
N THR A 225 7.35 0.90 5.29
CA THR A 225 6.21 0.14 4.77
C THR A 225 5.21 1.06 4.09
N VAL A 226 4.53 0.50 3.11
CA VAL A 226 3.45 1.16 2.36
C VAL A 226 2.19 0.32 2.40
N VAL A 227 1.06 0.95 2.18
CA VAL A 227 -0.21 0.26 1.95
C VAL A 227 -0.13 -0.43 0.59
N PRO A 228 -0.36 -1.74 0.49
CA PRO A 228 -0.40 -2.42 -0.79
C PRO A 228 -1.77 -2.28 -1.46
N PRO A 229 -1.85 -2.56 -2.77
CA PRO A 229 -3.10 -2.75 -3.48
C PRO A 229 -4.06 -3.68 -2.74
N TYR A 230 -5.34 -3.33 -2.77
CA TYR A 230 -6.46 -4.09 -2.19
C TYR A 230 -6.44 -4.20 -0.66
N ALA A 231 -5.63 -3.42 0.03
CA ALA A 231 -5.65 -3.37 1.49
C ALA A 231 -6.82 -2.50 2.00
N PRO A 232 -7.70 -3.04 2.88
CA PRO A 232 -8.73 -2.23 3.52
C PRO A 232 -8.11 -1.16 4.42
N ARG A 233 -8.84 -0.06 4.63
CA ARG A 233 -8.39 1.05 5.46
C ARG A 233 -9.29 1.22 6.68
N PRO A 234 -8.71 1.60 7.83
CA PRO A 234 -9.48 1.87 9.05
C PRO A 234 -10.09 3.27 9.00
N ARG A 235 -10.98 3.48 8.05
CA ARG A 235 -11.74 4.72 7.82
C ARG A 235 -13.22 4.39 7.71
N PRO A 236 -14.12 5.35 7.94
CA PRO A 236 -15.57 5.16 7.72
C PRO A 236 -15.85 4.54 6.35
N GLY A 237 -16.82 3.63 6.26
CA GLY A 237 -17.20 2.94 5.03
C GLY A 237 -16.23 1.82 4.60
N ALA A 238 -15.17 1.52 5.35
CA ALA A 238 -14.18 0.49 5.02
C ALA A 238 -13.59 0.62 3.60
N PRO A 239 -13.05 1.79 3.21
CA PRO A 239 -12.48 1.97 1.88
C PRO A 239 -11.26 1.07 1.68
N VAL A 240 -10.92 0.83 0.41
CA VAL A 240 -9.84 -0.05 -0.03
C VAL A 240 -8.82 0.73 -0.86
N ALA A 241 -7.55 0.49 -0.62
CA ALA A 241 -6.48 1.01 -1.48
C ALA A 241 -6.60 0.36 -2.87
N THR A 242 -6.94 1.15 -3.88
CA THR A 242 -7.42 0.64 -5.17
C THR A 242 -6.52 1.05 -6.33
N PRO A 243 -5.92 0.08 -7.04
CA PRO A 243 -5.23 0.30 -8.30
C PRO A 243 -6.14 0.95 -9.35
N LEU A 244 -5.56 1.85 -10.11
CA LEU A 244 -6.21 2.58 -11.19
C LEU A 244 -5.61 2.18 -12.54
N ARG A 245 -6.41 2.26 -13.61
CA ARG A 245 -5.90 2.54 -14.94
C ARG A 245 -5.43 3.98 -14.96
N TRP A 246 -4.36 4.31 -15.67
CA TRP A 246 -3.80 5.66 -15.62
C TRP A 246 -4.79 6.75 -16.06
N GLU A 247 -5.64 6.43 -17.04
CA GLU A 247 -6.67 7.31 -17.60
C GLU A 247 -7.74 7.70 -16.57
N GLU A 248 -7.95 6.88 -15.55
CA GLU A 248 -8.92 7.19 -14.48
C GLU A 248 -8.50 8.40 -13.64
N LEU A 249 -7.23 8.83 -13.69
CA LEU A 249 -6.77 10.07 -13.06
C LEU A 249 -7.41 11.33 -13.69
N GLU A 250 -7.87 11.25 -14.93
CA GLU A 250 -8.55 12.36 -15.61
C GLU A 250 -10.02 12.50 -15.20
N ASP A 251 -10.62 11.44 -14.64
CA ASP A 251 -12.00 11.47 -14.17
C ASP A 251 -12.16 12.41 -12.97
N THR A 252 -12.94 13.47 -13.16
CA THR A 252 -13.23 14.44 -12.09
C THR A 252 -14.10 13.89 -10.97
N ALA A 253 -14.79 12.76 -11.20
CA ALA A 253 -15.60 12.06 -10.21
C ALA A 253 -14.75 11.09 -9.36
N LEU A 254 -13.49 10.84 -9.71
CA LEU A 254 -12.60 9.97 -8.95
C LEU A 254 -12.45 10.47 -7.51
N ARG A 255 -12.61 9.55 -6.56
CA ARG A 255 -12.47 9.81 -5.12
C ARG A 255 -11.36 8.94 -4.52
N PRO A 256 -10.66 9.42 -3.48
CA PRO A 256 -9.61 8.65 -2.83
C PRO A 256 -10.14 7.42 -2.07
N ASP A 257 -11.41 7.42 -1.72
CA ASP A 257 -12.15 6.41 -0.96
C ASP A 257 -13.31 5.77 -1.75
N GLY A 258 -13.30 5.89 -3.07
CA GLY A 258 -14.43 5.54 -3.95
C GLY A 258 -14.81 4.06 -3.96
N TRP A 259 -13.90 3.18 -3.56
CA TRP A 259 -14.17 1.74 -3.47
C TRP A 259 -13.97 1.22 -2.06
N THR A 260 -14.91 0.40 -1.64
CA THR A 260 -14.96 -0.13 -0.28
C THR A 260 -14.76 -1.65 -0.28
N LEU A 261 -14.66 -2.22 0.90
CA LEU A 261 -14.58 -3.66 1.11
C LEU A 261 -15.74 -4.43 0.44
N THR A 262 -16.91 -3.79 0.27
CA THR A 262 -18.10 -4.40 -0.35
C THR A 262 -18.21 -4.17 -1.86
N THR A 263 -17.53 -3.17 -2.42
CA THR A 263 -17.69 -2.78 -3.84
C THR A 263 -16.49 -3.08 -4.72
N ILE A 264 -15.33 -3.36 -4.12
CA ILE A 264 -14.08 -3.53 -4.89
C ILE A 264 -14.11 -4.79 -5.78
N LEU A 265 -14.80 -5.85 -5.40
CA LEU A 265 -14.90 -7.07 -6.20
C LEU A 265 -15.73 -6.82 -7.47
N ASP A 266 -16.85 -6.08 -7.37
CA ASP A 266 -17.65 -5.67 -8.52
C ASP A 266 -16.84 -4.82 -9.51
N ARG A 267 -15.98 -3.91 -8.99
CA ARG A 267 -15.05 -3.17 -9.83
C ARG A 267 -14.08 -4.10 -10.59
N LEU A 268 -13.51 -5.08 -9.91
CA LEU A 268 -12.60 -6.02 -10.54
C LEU A 268 -13.30 -6.82 -11.67
N ASP A 269 -14.53 -7.23 -11.43
CA ASP A 269 -15.34 -7.92 -12.42
C ASP A 269 -15.64 -7.01 -13.64
N GLN A 270 -16.00 -5.75 -13.41
CA GLN A 270 -16.24 -4.75 -14.46
C GLN A 270 -14.98 -4.45 -15.29
N LEU A 271 -13.80 -4.44 -14.66
CA LEU A 271 -12.51 -4.21 -15.32
C LEU A 271 -11.98 -5.45 -16.05
N GLY A 272 -12.54 -6.64 -15.76
CA GLY A 272 -12.00 -7.92 -16.23
C GLY A 272 -10.74 -8.37 -15.47
N GLY A 273 -10.50 -7.84 -14.28
CA GLY A 273 -9.39 -8.19 -13.41
C GLY A 273 -8.60 -7.00 -12.87
N ASP A 274 -7.39 -7.29 -12.38
CA ASP A 274 -6.49 -6.30 -11.78
C ASP A 274 -5.85 -5.39 -12.85
N PRO A 275 -6.06 -4.06 -12.81
CA PRO A 275 -5.41 -3.14 -13.74
C PRO A 275 -3.87 -3.14 -13.61
N TRP A 276 -3.33 -3.66 -12.51
CA TRP A 276 -1.89 -3.80 -12.29
C TRP A 276 -1.35 -5.21 -12.52
N SER A 277 -2.11 -6.10 -13.17
CA SER A 277 -1.68 -7.48 -13.45
C SER A 277 -0.31 -7.56 -14.13
N GLU A 278 0.03 -6.59 -14.99
CA GLU A 278 1.28 -6.54 -15.76
C GLU A 278 2.37 -5.66 -15.12
N ILE A 279 2.18 -5.16 -13.89
CA ILE A 279 3.15 -4.25 -13.24
C ILE A 279 4.58 -4.80 -13.21
N GLY A 280 4.74 -6.12 -13.07
CA GLY A 280 6.05 -6.76 -13.05
C GLY A 280 6.80 -6.65 -14.39
N ASN A 281 6.07 -6.69 -15.52
CA ASN A 281 6.64 -6.62 -16.86
C ASN A 281 7.12 -5.20 -17.22
N ALA A 282 6.56 -4.20 -16.55
CA ALA A 282 6.92 -2.79 -16.72
C ALA A 282 8.19 -2.39 -15.96
N ALA A 283 8.80 -3.29 -15.17
CA ALA A 283 9.97 -2.96 -14.35
C ALA A 283 11.16 -2.47 -15.18
N ARG A 284 11.74 -1.33 -14.78
CA ARG A 284 12.91 -0.71 -15.41
C ARG A 284 14.04 -0.53 -14.38
N ALA A 285 15.26 -0.41 -14.89
CA ALA A 285 16.38 0.01 -14.06
C ALA A 285 16.20 1.48 -13.69
N LEU A 286 16.42 1.79 -12.42
CA LEU A 286 16.39 3.19 -11.97
C LEU A 286 17.53 3.95 -12.66
N PRO A 287 17.27 5.09 -13.32
CA PRO A 287 18.31 5.88 -13.97
C PRO A 287 19.43 6.29 -13.00
N ARG A 288 20.61 6.61 -13.54
CA ARG A 288 21.62 7.31 -12.74
C ARG A 288 21.15 8.73 -12.53
N GLY A 289 21.25 9.21 -11.30
CA GLY A 289 20.99 10.61 -10.98
C GLY A 289 22.12 11.49 -11.52
#